data_1de800b9fe8dc6fe4f4a50c20c529cff
#
_entry.id   1de800b9fe8dc6fe4f4a50c20c529cff
#
_cell.length_a   1.000
_cell.length_b   1.000
_cell.length_c   1.000
_cell.angle_alpha   90.00
_cell.angle_beta   90.00
_cell.angle_gamma   90.00
#
_symmetry.space_group_name_H-M   'P 1'
#
loop_
_entity.id
_entity.type
_entity.pdbx_description
1 polymer ?
#
loop_
_entity_poly.entity_id
_entity_poly.type
_entity_poly.pdbx_seq_one_letter_code
_entity_poly.pdbx_strand_id
1 'polypeptide(L)'
;MKPLIEFQGQCIAADAYFERYQRSAAALVALGVGPGDVVAMMMKNSPLLLELMLAARWIGALWCPINWHFKSDEVQYILGNSGAKVFVADAALLRGLGGLQLAGMHTFVSHEDATATGLPSWQATRDATPAHTQPAQPARGAMFYTSGTTGRPKGIRRDAANAQQAAGSLTVLRHVLGFEAGMRALVSAPMYHSAPNSYAIGAALESGHLFIEERFDAGATLAMIERHRITHAYLVPTMYVRLLQLPEAVRKRHDLSSMRFVASTGSPCASDIKRAMVEWWGPVIHEAYGASELGYMTRLDSAEALRKPGSAGKPLPGVTMKILGDDGQALPQGQAGLIYVHQPAFPEFSYVGNADARARIERDGLKTLGDIGYLDEDGYLFIIDRAADLVISGGVNIYPAEIEAVLQMMPGVADCAVFGIPDAEFGEGLAAVVQAAAGALLDADQVKRYLKERLADYKVPRVVSFQDELPREDTGKIFKRKLREPYWAGLTRRI
;
A
#
# COMPACT_ATOMS: atom_id res chain seq x y z
N MET A 1 8.22 -14.97 19.37
CA MET A 1 8.89 -16.11 18.67
C MET A 1 9.88 -15.52 17.68
N LYS A 2 10.96 -16.22 17.34
CA LYS A 2 11.93 -15.77 16.33
C LYS A 2 11.68 -16.64 15.08
N PRO A 3 11.32 -16.09 13.91
CA PRO A 3 11.04 -16.89 12.72
C PRO A 3 12.33 -17.36 12.04
N LEU A 4 12.25 -18.51 11.39
CA LEU A 4 13.19 -18.88 10.34
C LEU A 4 12.87 -18.05 9.10
N ILE A 5 13.88 -17.43 8.47
CA ILE A 5 13.69 -16.60 7.28
C ILE A 5 14.12 -17.38 6.05
N GLU A 6 13.26 -17.42 5.03
CA GLU A 6 13.59 -18.05 3.75
C GLU A 6 13.49 -17.04 2.60
N PHE A 7 14.54 -16.99 1.79
CA PHE A 7 14.66 -16.11 0.64
C PHE A 7 15.48 -16.78 -0.46
N GLN A 8 14.95 -16.88 -1.67
CA GLN A 8 15.63 -17.48 -2.83
C GLN A 8 16.23 -18.88 -2.55
N GLY A 9 15.50 -19.70 -1.78
CA GLY A 9 15.92 -21.06 -1.42
C GLY A 9 16.98 -21.14 -0.32
N GLN A 10 17.40 -20.01 0.25
CA GLN A 10 18.30 -19.96 1.39
C GLN A 10 17.52 -19.73 2.68
N CYS A 11 17.85 -20.53 3.70
CA CYS A 11 17.28 -20.38 5.04
C CYS A 11 18.26 -19.71 5.99
N ILE A 12 17.79 -18.72 6.71
CA ILE A 12 18.50 -18.06 7.79
C ILE A 12 17.87 -18.50 9.11
N ALA A 13 18.64 -19.16 9.96
CA ALA A 13 18.14 -19.59 11.26
C ALA A 13 17.69 -18.40 12.11
N ALA A 14 16.66 -18.60 12.92
CA ALA A 14 16.02 -17.57 13.71
C ALA A 14 16.99 -16.77 14.61
N ASP A 15 17.90 -17.47 15.31
CA ASP A 15 18.88 -16.81 16.17
C ASP A 15 19.95 -16.06 15.36
N ALA A 16 20.38 -16.61 14.22
CA ALA A 16 21.32 -15.94 13.33
C ALA A 16 20.71 -14.67 12.73
N TYR A 17 19.42 -14.69 12.37
CA TYR A 17 18.74 -13.50 11.88
C TYR A 17 18.52 -12.45 12.96
N PHE A 18 18.19 -12.89 14.18
CA PHE A 18 18.13 -12.02 15.36
C PHE A 18 19.46 -11.32 15.60
N GLU A 19 20.57 -12.07 15.59
CA GLU A 19 21.91 -11.51 15.77
C GLU A 19 22.25 -10.48 14.67
N ARG A 20 21.89 -10.77 13.41
CA ARG A 20 22.12 -9.83 12.29
C ARG A 20 21.46 -8.47 12.54
N TYR A 21 20.18 -8.42 12.88
CA TYR A 21 19.55 -7.12 13.11
C TYR A 21 19.99 -6.46 14.42
N GLN A 22 20.48 -7.21 15.42
CA GLN A 22 21.14 -6.63 16.59
C GLN A 22 22.49 -5.98 16.23
N ARG A 23 23.27 -6.59 15.37
CA ARG A 23 24.50 -6.01 14.83
C ARG A 23 24.20 -4.77 13.97
N SER A 24 23.17 -4.83 13.14
CA SER A 24 22.69 -3.66 12.38
C SER A 24 22.21 -2.53 13.30
N ALA A 25 21.53 -2.84 14.40
CA ALA A 25 21.13 -1.85 15.42
C ALA A 25 22.35 -1.17 16.06
N ALA A 26 23.37 -1.96 16.44
CA ALA A 26 24.63 -1.43 16.99
C ALA A 26 25.39 -0.56 15.97
N ALA A 27 25.44 -0.97 14.70
CA ALA A 27 26.06 -0.18 13.63
C ALA A 27 25.35 1.16 13.42
N LEU A 28 24.01 1.18 13.43
CA LEU A 28 23.23 2.42 13.36
C LEU A 28 23.53 3.36 14.55
N VAL A 29 23.61 2.81 15.77
CA VAL A 29 23.97 3.60 16.97
C VAL A 29 25.39 4.16 16.86
N ALA A 30 26.36 3.37 16.36
CA ALA A 30 27.73 3.83 16.14
C ALA A 30 27.83 4.96 15.10
N LEU A 31 26.88 5.02 14.16
CA LEU A 31 26.72 6.12 13.19
C LEU A 31 25.92 7.31 13.75
N GLY A 32 25.63 7.35 15.05
CA GLY A 32 24.91 8.44 15.70
C GLY A 32 23.40 8.44 15.48
N VAL A 33 22.82 7.29 15.10
CA VAL A 33 21.35 7.14 14.97
C VAL A 33 20.77 6.78 16.33
N GLY A 34 19.76 7.53 16.76
CA GLY A 34 19.05 7.32 18.02
C GLY A 34 17.53 7.41 17.85
N PRO A 35 16.80 7.40 18.99
CA PRO A 35 15.35 7.49 18.96
C PRO A 35 14.83 8.74 18.23
N GLY A 36 13.95 8.53 17.24
CA GLY A 36 13.38 9.60 16.43
C GLY A 36 14.18 10.06 15.21
N ASP A 37 15.42 9.59 15.06
CA ASP A 37 16.20 9.75 13.83
C ASP A 37 15.66 8.87 12.70
N VAL A 38 16.04 9.16 11.46
CA VAL A 38 15.53 8.46 10.28
C VAL A 38 16.63 7.68 9.59
N VAL A 39 16.33 6.42 9.30
CA VAL A 39 17.12 5.54 8.43
C VAL A 39 16.36 5.33 7.13
N ALA A 40 16.86 5.88 6.02
CA ALA A 40 16.30 5.68 4.70
C ALA A 40 16.83 4.39 4.07
N MET A 41 15.98 3.67 3.33
CA MET A 41 16.35 2.44 2.65
C MET A 41 15.64 2.30 1.31
N MET A 42 16.39 1.94 0.25
CA MET A 42 15.88 1.75 -1.10
C MET A 42 16.34 0.42 -1.66
N MET A 43 15.52 -0.59 -1.49
CA MET A 43 15.82 -1.98 -1.86
C MET A 43 14.57 -2.68 -2.34
N LYS A 44 14.76 -3.74 -3.12
CA LYS A 44 13.72 -4.75 -3.33
C LYS A 44 13.49 -5.54 -2.04
N ASN A 45 12.40 -6.33 -2.01
CA ASN A 45 12.16 -7.23 -0.89
C ASN A 45 13.35 -8.16 -0.67
N SER A 46 13.87 -8.16 0.53
CA SER A 46 15.02 -8.99 0.90
C SER A 46 15.09 -9.15 2.43
N PRO A 47 15.81 -10.15 2.93
CA PRO A 47 16.13 -10.24 4.35
C PRO A 47 16.86 -9.02 4.90
N LEU A 48 17.71 -8.36 4.09
CA LEU A 48 18.43 -7.16 4.50
C LEU A 48 17.50 -5.97 4.71
N LEU A 49 16.51 -5.76 3.82
CA LEU A 49 15.52 -4.69 4.00
C LEU A 49 14.76 -4.86 5.32
N LEU A 50 14.27 -6.08 5.58
CA LEU A 50 13.57 -6.39 6.83
C LEU A 50 14.49 -6.27 8.06
N GLU A 51 15.76 -6.70 7.96
CA GLU A 51 16.79 -6.56 8.99
C GLU A 51 16.97 -5.10 9.40
N LEU A 52 17.13 -4.19 8.43
CA LEU A 52 17.28 -2.75 8.68
C LEU A 52 16.03 -2.14 9.32
N MET A 53 14.84 -2.55 8.89
CA MET A 53 13.59 -2.10 9.52
C MET A 53 13.50 -2.55 10.99
N LEU A 54 13.85 -3.80 11.28
CA LEU A 54 13.85 -4.33 12.65
C LEU A 54 14.95 -3.68 13.52
N ALA A 55 16.13 -3.41 12.94
CA ALA A 55 17.21 -2.72 13.62
C ALA A 55 16.83 -1.27 13.98
N ALA A 56 16.30 -0.50 13.03
CA ALA A 56 15.81 0.86 13.29
C ALA A 56 14.69 0.85 14.35
N ARG A 57 13.75 -0.09 14.22
CA ARG A 57 12.68 -0.27 15.21
C ARG A 57 13.22 -0.54 16.60
N TRP A 58 14.28 -1.38 16.74
CA TRP A 58 14.86 -1.75 18.02
C TRP A 58 15.45 -0.57 18.78
N ILE A 59 16.11 0.35 18.07
CA ILE A 59 16.72 1.55 18.67
C ILE A 59 15.77 2.76 18.74
N GLY A 60 14.47 2.59 18.42
CA GLY A 60 13.47 3.67 18.44
C GLY A 60 13.64 4.69 17.32
N ALA A 61 14.41 4.38 16.28
CA ALA A 61 14.51 5.19 15.07
C ALA A 61 13.30 4.94 14.15
N LEU A 62 13.05 5.89 13.27
CA LEU A 62 12.11 5.73 12.15
C LEU A 62 12.84 5.08 10.97
N TRP A 63 12.18 4.18 10.28
CA TRP A 63 12.66 3.70 8.99
C TRP A 63 11.85 4.30 7.86
N CYS A 64 12.53 4.75 6.81
CA CYS A 64 11.92 5.37 5.64
C CYS A 64 12.20 4.49 4.41
N PRO A 65 11.32 3.53 4.11
CA PRO A 65 11.46 2.73 2.90
C PRO A 65 11.07 3.56 1.69
N ILE A 66 11.98 3.64 0.72
CA ILE A 66 11.81 4.40 -0.52
C ILE A 66 11.42 3.45 -1.64
N ASN A 67 10.40 3.81 -2.40
CA ASN A 67 10.03 3.09 -3.60
C ASN A 67 11.20 3.07 -4.59
N TRP A 68 11.69 1.88 -4.90
CA TRP A 68 12.84 1.67 -5.77
C TRP A 68 12.59 1.98 -7.26
N HIS A 69 11.34 2.28 -7.65
CA HIS A 69 11.01 2.81 -8.97
C HIS A 69 11.16 4.34 -9.09
N PHE A 70 11.33 5.03 -7.97
CA PHE A 70 11.50 6.48 -7.98
C PHE A 70 12.78 6.91 -8.70
N LYS A 71 12.70 8.10 -9.31
CA LYS A 71 13.83 8.72 -10.02
C LYS A 71 14.64 9.61 -9.06
N SER A 72 15.79 10.08 -9.53
CA SER A 72 16.74 10.85 -8.74
C SER A 72 16.10 12.02 -7.98
N ASP A 73 15.25 12.81 -8.63
CA ASP A 73 14.63 13.98 -8.00
C ASP A 73 13.65 13.58 -6.87
N GLU A 74 12.92 12.49 -7.05
CA GLU A 74 11.99 11.98 -6.04
C GLU A 74 12.76 11.42 -4.83
N VAL A 75 13.82 10.64 -5.08
CA VAL A 75 14.69 10.10 -4.04
C VAL A 75 15.39 11.23 -3.30
N GLN A 76 15.97 12.19 -4.02
CA GLN A 76 16.63 13.36 -3.42
C GLN A 76 15.69 14.14 -2.51
N TYR A 77 14.45 14.38 -2.99
CA TYR A 77 13.44 15.05 -2.19
C TYR A 77 13.12 14.31 -0.89
N ILE A 78 12.93 12.98 -0.96
CA ILE A 78 12.62 12.17 0.21
C ILE A 78 13.78 12.17 1.19
N LEU A 79 15.01 11.98 0.74
CA LEU A 79 16.20 12.00 1.59
C LEU A 79 16.35 13.34 2.32
N GLY A 80 16.19 14.46 1.61
CA GLY A 80 16.26 15.79 2.20
C GLY A 80 15.10 16.10 3.14
N ASN A 81 13.86 15.79 2.74
CA ASN A 81 12.67 16.08 3.53
C ASN A 81 12.55 15.20 4.78
N SER A 82 12.94 13.94 4.71
CA SER A 82 12.92 13.01 5.85
C SER A 82 13.97 13.35 6.91
N GLY A 83 15.04 14.05 6.53
CA GLY A 83 16.19 14.27 7.40
C GLY A 83 16.93 12.98 7.73
N ALA A 84 17.01 12.05 6.79
CA ALA A 84 17.68 10.77 7.01
C ALA A 84 19.16 10.95 7.35
N LYS A 85 19.61 10.33 8.43
CA LYS A 85 21.03 10.29 8.84
C LYS A 85 21.80 9.19 8.12
N VAL A 86 21.14 8.08 7.83
CA VAL A 86 21.71 6.92 7.16
C VAL A 86 20.83 6.58 5.97
N PHE A 87 21.46 6.27 4.84
CA PHE A 87 20.81 5.76 3.63
C PHE A 87 21.48 4.44 3.21
N VAL A 88 20.68 3.40 3.05
CA VAL A 88 21.15 2.09 2.57
C VAL A 88 20.37 1.74 1.32
N ALA A 89 21.04 1.44 0.21
CA ALA A 89 20.41 1.14 -1.06
C ALA A 89 21.00 -0.11 -1.73
N ASP A 90 20.20 -0.76 -2.59
CA ASP A 90 20.77 -1.74 -3.52
C ASP A 90 21.72 -1.03 -4.48
N ALA A 91 22.94 -1.55 -4.60
CA ALA A 91 23.98 -0.95 -5.44
C ALA A 91 23.54 -0.80 -6.91
N ALA A 92 22.81 -1.78 -7.44
CA ALA A 92 22.26 -1.74 -8.80
C ALA A 92 21.23 -0.61 -8.99
N LEU A 93 20.36 -0.39 -8.00
CA LEU A 93 19.37 0.69 -8.02
C LEU A 93 20.05 2.05 -7.93
N LEU A 94 21.02 2.19 -7.02
CA LEU A 94 21.73 3.45 -6.81
C LEU A 94 22.53 3.87 -8.06
N ARG A 95 23.13 2.94 -8.79
CA ARG A 95 23.82 3.24 -10.08
C ARG A 95 22.85 3.81 -11.14
N GLY A 96 21.57 3.43 -11.09
CA GLY A 96 20.52 3.99 -11.97
C GLY A 96 20.10 5.41 -11.63
N LEU A 97 20.56 5.95 -10.49
CA LEU A 97 20.21 7.29 -10.00
C LEU A 97 21.42 8.22 -10.12
N GLY A 98 21.44 9.05 -11.15
CA GLY A 98 22.47 10.07 -11.32
C GLY A 98 22.22 11.32 -10.48
N GLY A 99 23.30 11.98 -10.03
CA GLY A 99 23.23 13.33 -9.47
C GLY A 99 22.71 13.46 -8.04
N LEU A 100 22.55 12.37 -7.29
CA LEU A 100 22.15 12.44 -5.89
C LEU A 100 23.18 13.16 -5.04
N GLN A 101 22.73 14.10 -4.22
CA GLN A 101 23.57 14.82 -3.23
C GLN A 101 23.51 14.04 -1.92
N LEU A 102 24.54 13.23 -1.65
CA LEU A 102 24.65 12.36 -0.49
C LEU A 102 25.61 12.87 0.58
N ALA A 103 26.21 14.04 0.34
CA ALA A 103 27.15 14.67 1.29
C ALA A 103 26.47 14.95 2.64
N GLY A 104 27.15 14.58 3.72
CA GLY A 104 26.66 14.78 5.10
C GLY A 104 25.71 13.68 5.59
N MET A 105 25.42 12.65 4.78
CA MET A 105 24.64 11.49 5.16
C MET A 105 25.48 10.22 5.04
N HIS A 106 25.42 9.35 6.04
CA HIS A 106 26.08 8.04 5.98
C HIS A 106 25.39 7.16 4.93
N THR A 107 26.08 6.89 3.83
CA THR A 107 25.51 6.13 2.71
C THR A 107 26.22 4.80 2.54
N PHE A 108 25.42 3.74 2.40
CA PHE A 108 25.88 2.36 2.25
C PHE A 108 25.14 1.69 1.09
N VAL A 109 25.76 0.64 0.56
CA VAL A 109 25.16 -0.23 -0.43
C VAL A 109 25.04 -1.66 0.07
N SER A 110 24.10 -2.41 -0.49
CA SER A 110 24.02 -3.86 -0.31
C SER A 110 25.23 -4.55 -0.93
N HIS A 111 25.56 -5.72 -0.41
CA HIS A 111 26.86 -6.41 -0.56
C HIS A 111 27.32 -6.68 -1.99
N GLU A 112 26.38 -6.88 -2.92
CA GLU A 112 26.70 -7.50 -4.21
C GLU A 112 27.59 -6.67 -5.13
N ASP A 113 27.69 -5.33 -4.90
CA ASP A 113 28.42 -4.42 -5.77
C ASP A 113 29.07 -3.21 -5.08
N ALA A 114 29.45 -3.34 -3.81
CA ALA A 114 30.06 -2.23 -3.06
C ALA A 114 31.29 -1.66 -3.78
N THR A 115 32.12 -2.52 -4.38
CA THR A 115 33.31 -2.12 -5.12
C THR A 115 33.02 -1.26 -6.36
N ALA A 116 31.88 -1.48 -7.03
CA ALA A 116 31.50 -0.76 -8.24
C ALA A 116 30.92 0.64 -7.93
N THR A 117 30.51 0.92 -6.71
CA THR A 117 29.92 2.21 -6.30
C THR A 117 30.88 3.13 -5.56
N GLY A 118 32.01 2.60 -5.07
CA GLY A 118 32.92 3.32 -4.18
C GLY A 118 32.35 3.59 -2.78
N LEU A 119 31.17 3.06 -2.47
CA LEU A 119 30.50 3.22 -1.16
C LEU A 119 30.72 1.97 -0.29
N PRO A 120 30.72 2.12 1.07
CA PRO A 120 30.88 1.01 1.96
C PRO A 120 29.71 0.02 1.90
N SER A 121 29.99 -1.27 2.08
CA SER A 121 28.99 -2.32 2.20
C SER A 121 28.34 -2.27 3.59
N TRP A 122 26.98 -2.26 3.61
CA TRP A 122 26.26 -2.37 4.88
C TRP A 122 26.54 -3.70 5.59
N GLN A 123 26.52 -4.82 4.88
CA GLN A 123 26.77 -6.13 5.47
C GLN A 123 28.17 -6.21 6.08
N ALA A 124 29.19 -5.68 5.41
CA ALA A 124 30.53 -5.63 5.97
C ALA A 124 30.60 -4.77 7.25
N THR A 125 29.93 -3.61 7.26
CA THR A 125 29.84 -2.74 8.44
C THR A 125 29.11 -3.44 9.59
N ARG A 126 27.96 -4.07 9.31
CA ARG A 126 27.21 -4.87 10.28
C ARG A 126 28.08 -5.99 10.88
N ASP A 127 28.72 -6.78 10.03
CA ASP A 127 29.46 -7.97 10.45
C ASP A 127 30.73 -7.63 11.27
N ALA A 128 31.28 -6.45 11.06
CA ALA A 128 32.37 -5.91 11.87
C ALA A 128 31.89 -5.33 13.23
N THR A 129 30.60 -5.18 13.44
CA THR A 129 30.06 -4.54 14.65
C THR A 129 29.52 -5.61 15.61
N PRO A 130 29.86 -5.56 16.91
CA PRO A 130 29.25 -6.43 17.92
C PRO A 130 27.74 -6.24 18.03
N ALA A 131 27.01 -7.28 18.44
CA ALA A 131 25.57 -7.21 18.60
C ALA A 131 25.15 -6.18 19.67
N HIS A 132 24.05 -5.48 19.43
CA HIS A 132 23.46 -4.52 20.36
C HIS A 132 22.90 -5.23 21.60
N THR A 133 23.27 -4.79 22.79
CA THR A 133 22.90 -5.44 24.04
C THR A 133 21.84 -4.70 24.85
N GLN A 134 21.52 -3.46 24.47
CA GLN A 134 20.51 -2.67 25.16
C GLN A 134 19.09 -3.15 24.78
N PRO A 135 18.12 -3.05 25.70
CA PRO A 135 16.74 -3.42 25.42
C PRO A 135 16.12 -2.55 24.32
N ALA A 136 15.08 -3.08 23.68
CA ALA A 136 14.36 -2.36 22.64
C ALA A 136 13.74 -1.07 23.18
N GLN A 137 13.87 0.01 22.41
CA GLN A 137 13.23 1.29 22.66
C GLN A 137 11.76 1.29 22.20
N PRO A 138 10.90 2.20 22.68
CA PRO A 138 9.56 2.38 22.16
C PRO A 138 9.59 2.61 20.64
N ALA A 139 8.89 1.75 19.89
CA ALA A 139 8.88 1.81 18.43
C ALA A 139 8.12 3.04 17.93
N ARG A 140 8.67 3.73 16.91
CA ARG A 140 8.06 4.91 16.28
C ARG A 140 7.37 4.62 14.94
N GLY A 141 7.65 3.48 14.34
CA GLY A 141 7.08 3.08 13.07
C GLY A 141 7.86 3.56 11.84
N ALA A 142 7.31 3.29 10.67
CA ALA A 142 7.88 3.73 9.42
C ALA A 142 7.46 5.17 9.08
N MET A 143 8.34 5.89 8.39
CA MET A 143 8.04 7.15 7.74
C MET A 143 7.75 6.87 6.26
N PHE A 144 6.47 6.75 5.91
CA PHE A 144 6.05 6.56 4.53
C PHE A 144 5.84 7.88 3.83
N TYR A 145 6.15 7.89 2.53
CA TYR A 145 5.84 8.99 1.65
C TYR A 145 4.66 8.60 0.76
N THR A 146 3.54 9.34 0.89
CA THR A 146 2.34 9.12 0.09
C THR A 146 2.23 10.16 -1.02
N SER A 147 1.73 9.73 -2.19
CA SER A 147 1.44 10.64 -3.30
C SER A 147 0.38 11.65 -2.88
N GLY A 148 0.83 12.84 -2.49
CA GLY A 148 -0.07 13.93 -2.15
C GLY A 148 -0.84 14.44 -3.38
N THR A 149 -2.07 14.88 -3.19
CA THR A 149 -2.87 15.56 -4.23
C THR A 149 -2.24 16.86 -4.73
N THR A 150 -1.23 17.40 -4.03
CA THR A 150 -0.62 18.73 -4.26
C THR A 150 0.75 18.70 -4.94
N GLY A 151 1.21 17.58 -5.48
CA GLY A 151 2.42 17.53 -6.29
C GLY A 151 3.57 16.74 -5.71
N ARG A 152 4.10 17.09 -4.52
CA ARG A 152 5.19 16.35 -3.89
C ARG A 152 4.67 15.37 -2.84
N PRO A 153 5.30 14.18 -2.70
CA PRO A 153 4.90 13.21 -1.69
C PRO A 153 4.98 13.79 -0.27
N LYS A 154 4.03 13.44 0.59
CA LYS A 154 3.99 13.87 1.99
C LYS A 154 4.60 12.79 2.86
N GLY A 155 5.62 13.13 3.65
CA GLY A 155 6.21 12.25 4.65
C GLY A 155 5.33 12.15 5.89
N ILE A 156 4.89 10.95 6.25
CA ILE A 156 4.06 10.70 7.43
C ILE A 156 4.99 10.33 8.58
N ARG A 157 5.00 11.16 9.62
CA ARG A 157 5.77 10.93 10.84
C ARG A 157 4.84 10.67 12.00
N ARG A 158 5.02 9.53 12.68
CA ARG A 158 4.24 9.19 13.88
C ARG A 158 5.03 9.46 15.15
N ASP A 159 4.30 9.77 16.21
CA ASP A 159 4.85 9.79 17.55
C ASP A 159 5.17 8.38 18.06
N ALA A 160 5.96 8.29 19.14
CA ALA A 160 6.18 7.02 19.80
C ALA A 160 4.87 6.52 20.41
N ALA A 161 4.55 5.25 20.18
CA ALA A 161 3.39 4.63 20.80
C ALA A 161 3.55 4.57 22.33
N ASN A 162 2.53 4.99 23.06
CA ASN A 162 2.43 4.66 24.47
C ASN A 162 2.06 3.17 24.65
N ALA A 163 2.11 2.66 25.89
CA ALA A 163 1.85 1.23 26.16
C ALA A 163 0.46 0.78 25.69
N GLN A 164 -0.58 1.61 25.86
CA GLN A 164 -1.94 1.30 25.42
C GLN A 164 -2.05 1.25 23.90
N GLN A 165 -1.44 2.21 23.19
CA GLN A 165 -1.40 2.24 21.72
C GLN A 165 -0.57 1.07 21.17
N ALA A 166 0.53 0.72 21.80
CA ALA A 166 1.34 -0.43 21.39
C ALA A 166 0.54 -1.75 21.50
N ALA A 167 -0.18 -1.95 22.60
CA ALA A 167 -1.06 -3.11 22.78
C ALA A 167 -2.26 -3.09 21.83
N GLY A 168 -2.90 -1.92 21.67
CA GLY A 168 -4.05 -1.73 20.79
C GLY A 168 -3.69 -1.97 19.31
N SER A 169 -2.59 -1.39 18.85
CA SER A 169 -2.12 -1.59 17.47
C SER A 169 -1.77 -3.04 17.18
N LEU A 170 -1.12 -3.74 18.13
CA LEU A 170 -0.83 -5.17 17.97
C LEU A 170 -2.11 -6.00 17.86
N THR A 171 -3.13 -5.68 18.67
CA THR A 171 -4.45 -6.35 18.60
C THR A 171 -5.12 -6.12 17.24
N VAL A 172 -5.10 -4.89 16.72
CA VAL A 172 -5.62 -4.55 15.39
C VAL A 172 -4.85 -5.29 14.31
N LEU A 173 -3.53 -5.28 14.37
CA LEU A 173 -2.69 -5.94 13.37
C LEU A 173 -2.89 -7.45 13.35
N ARG A 174 -2.99 -8.11 14.51
CA ARG A 174 -3.33 -9.54 14.60
C ARG A 174 -4.69 -9.84 13.98
N HIS A 175 -5.68 -9.03 14.27
CA HIS A 175 -7.03 -9.22 13.76
C HIS A 175 -7.14 -9.00 12.24
N VAL A 176 -6.47 -7.98 11.71
CA VAL A 176 -6.56 -7.57 10.30
C VAL A 176 -5.60 -8.36 9.41
N LEU A 177 -4.40 -8.64 9.89
CA LEU A 177 -3.34 -9.30 9.13
C LEU A 177 -3.20 -10.79 9.45
N GLY A 178 -3.99 -11.31 10.40
CA GLY A 178 -4.07 -12.72 10.72
C GLY A 178 -2.88 -13.27 11.49
N PHE A 179 -2.12 -12.45 12.23
CA PHE A 179 -0.95 -12.96 12.93
C PHE A 179 -1.31 -13.94 14.03
N GLU A 180 -0.73 -15.13 13.95
CA GLU A 180 -0.84 -16.18 14.95
C GLU A 180 0.51 -16.89 15.16
N ALA A 181 0.66 -17.46 16.35
CA ALA A 181 1.90 -18.19 16.70
C ALA A 181 2.10 -19.42 15.81
N GLY A 182 3.31 -19.58 15.28
CA GLY A 182 3.65 -20.73 14.45
C GLY A 182 3.19 -20.65 13.00
N MET A 183 2.55 -19.55 12.58
CA MET A 183 2.17 -19.35 11.18
C MET A 183 3.38 -19.43 10.24
N ARG A 184 3.14 -19.90 9.02
CA ARG A 184 4.09 -19.89 7.90
C ARG A 184 3.68 -18.77 6.97
N ALA A 185 4.35 -17.63 7.12
CA ALA A 185 3.95 -16.37 6.49
C ALA A 185 4.68 -16.13 5.17
N LEU A 186 3.99 -15.63 4.14
CA LEU A 186 4.56 -15.24 2.86
C LEU A 186 4.40 -13.74 2.63
N VAL A 187 5.51 -13.08 2.28
CA VAL A 187 5.57 -11.68 1.86
C VAL A 187 6.03 -11.59 0.41
N SER A 188 5.10 -11.26 -0.50
CA SER A 188 5.37 -11.08 -1.94
C SER A 188 5.18 -9.62 -2.37
N ALA A 189 4.33 -8.88 -1.66
CA ALA A 189 4.07 -7.48 -1.96
C ALA A 189 5.25 -6.58 -1.53
N PRO A 190 5.49 -5.46 -2.23
CA PRO A 190 6.66 -4.61 -1.97
C PRO A 190 6.65 -4.01 -0.56
N MET A 191 7.67 -4.31 0.23
CA MET A 191 7.79 -3.88 1.64
C MET A 191 8.03 -2.37 1.81
N TYR A 192 8.24 -1.61 0.74
CA TYR A 192 8.30 -0.15 0.83
C TYR A 192 6.92 0.51 0.94
N HIS A 193 5.83 -0.22 0.72
CA HIS A 193 4.47 0.25 1.02
C HIS A 193 4.06 -0.07 2.45
N SER A 194 3.18 0.76 3.01
CA SER A 194 2.82 0.71 4.44
C SER A 194 2.22 -0.61 4.89
N ALA A 195 1.29 -1.17 4.14
CA ALA A 195 0.61 -2.39 4.55
C ALA A 195 1.48 -3.65 4.45
N PRO A 196 2.17 -3.94 3.31
CA PRO A 196 3.12 -5.05 3.26
C PRO A 196 4.32 -4.87 4.21
N ASN A 197 4.74 -3.62 4.50
CA ASN A 197 5.74 -3.33 5.53
C ASN A 197 5.27 -3.78 6.92
N SER A 198 4.05 -3.38 7.29
CA SER A 198 3.44 -3.77 8.58
C SER A 198 3.27 -5.28 8.66
N TYR A 199 2.88 -5.93 7.55
CA TYR A 199 2.78 -7.39 7.49
C TYR A 199 4.15 -8.06 7.65
N ALA A 200 5.18 -7.62 6.95
CA ALA A 200 6.52 -8.20 7.04
C ALA A 200 7.10 -8.09 8.46
N ILE A 201 6.99 -6.92 9.10
CA ILE A 201 7.45 -6.72 10.47
C ILE A 201 6.65 -7.56 11.45
N GLY A 202 5.31 -7.57 11.36
CA GLY A 202 4.47 -8.39 12.23
C GLY A 202 4.75 -9.88 12.06
N ALA A 203 4.90 -10.35 10.83
CA ALA A 203 5.27 -11.72 10.54
C ALA A 203 6.66 -12.09 11.09
N ALA A 204 7.64 -11.17 11.00
CA ALA A 204 8.97 -11.38 11.59
C ALA A 204 8.95 -11.46 13.13
N LEU A 205 7.94 -10.91 13.78
CA LEU A 205 7.81 -10.94 15.25
C LEU A 205 6.94 -12.09 15.76
N GLU A 206 5.96 -12.55 14.96
CA GLU A 206 4.91 -13.47 15.40
C GLU A 206 4.98 -14.85 14.71
N SER A 207 5.52 -14.96 13.47
CA SER A 207 5.53 -16.23 12.74
C SER A 207 6.61 -17.21 13.23
N GLY A 208 6.39 -18.50 12.92
CA GLY A 208 7.42 -19.54 13.08
C GLY A 208 8.36 -19.61 11.88
N HIS A 209 7.87 -19.25 10.68
CA HIS A 209 8.64 -19.26 9.44
C HIS A 209 8.13 -18.15 8.52
N LEU A 210 9.03 -17.30 8.06
CA LEU A 210 8.74 -16.20 7.15
C LEU A 210 9.45 -16.41 5.81
N PHE A 211 8.66 -16.47 4.76
CA PHE A 211 9.10 -16.56 3.37
C PHE A 211 9.01 -15.19 2.72
N ILE A 212 10.09 -14.76 2.08
CA ILE A 212 10.17 -13.49 1.39
C ILE A 212 10.37 -13.76 -0.11
N GLU A 213 9.51 -13.22 -0.95
CA GLU A 213 9.72 -13.13 -2.39
C GLU A 213 10.25 -11.74 -2.74
N GLU A 214 11.29 -11.67 -3.59
CA GLU A 214 11.83 -10.40 -4.06
C GLU A 214 10.77 -9.57 -4.77
N ARG A 215 9.92 -10.25 -5.56
CA ARG A 215 8.76 -9.71 -6.26
C ARG A 215 7.73 -10.81 -6.47
N PHE A 216 6.48 -10.40 -6.58
CA PHE A 216 5.38 -11.32 -6.85
C PHE A 216 5.47 -11.92 -8.26
N ASP A 217 5.36 -13.25 -8.33
CA ASP A 217 5.10 -14.01 -9.55
C ASP A 217 3.99 -15.01 -9.26
N ALA A 218 2.90 -14.99 -10.05
CA ALA A 218 1.71 -15.76 -9.75
C ALA A 218 1.96 -17.29 -9.71
N GLY A 219 2.76 -17.82 -10.66
CA GLY A 219 3.08 -19.24 -10.71
C GLY A 219 4.04 -19.66 -9.60
N ALA A 220 5.09 -18.86 -9.35
CA ALA A 220 6.05 -19.12 -8.29
C ALA A 220 5.38 -19.06 -6.90
N THR A 221 4.48 -18.10 -6.69
CA THR A 221 3.73 -17.96 -5.43
C THR A 221 2.88 -19.21 -5.15
N LEU A 222 2.15 -19.74 -6.14
CA LEU A 222 1.38 -21.00 -5.97
C LEU A 222 2.29 -22.19 -5.63
N ALA A 223 3.41 -22.32 -6.34
CA ALA A 223 4.38 -23.39 -6.08
C ALA A 223 5.01 -23.28 -4.68
N MET A 224 5.27 -22.04 -4.20
CA MET A 224 5.79 -21.79 -2.87
C MET A 224 4.75 -22.14 -1.79
N ILE A 225 3.47 -21.79 -1.98
CA ILE A 225 2.39 -22.14 -1.04
C ILE A 225 2.32 -23.66 -0.86
N GLU A 226 2.28 -24.41 -1.96
CA GLU A 226 2.25 -25.88 -1.93
C GLU A 226 3.50 -26.46 -1.26
N ARG A 227 4.68 -26.11 -1.80
CA ARG A 227 5.97 -26.66 -1.38
C ARG A 227 6.26 -26.44 0.10
N HIS A 228 5.97 -25.26 0.60
CA HIS A 228 6.31 -24.84 1.96
C HIS A 228 5.12 -24.86 2.90
N ARG A 229 3.95 -25.34 2.46
CA ARG A 229 2.72 -25.38 3.26
C ARG A 229 2.44 -24.04 3.92
N ILE A 230 2.53 -22.94 3.12
CA ILE A 230 2.25 -21.59 3.57
C ILE A 230 0.83 -21.51 4.12
N THR A 231 0.66 -20.84 5.26
CA THR A 231 -0.64 -20.73 5.91
C THR A 231 -1.21 -19.31 5.83
N HIS A 232 -0.34 -18.31 5.75
CA HIS A 232 -0.70 -16.88 5.77
C HIS A 232 0.04 -16.13 4.67
N ALA A 233 -0.65 -15.25 3.96
CA ALA A 233 -0.06 -14.40 2.94
C ALA A 233 -0.65 -12.98 2.99
N TYR A 234 0.13 -12.01 2.52
CA TYR A 234 -0.37 -10.68 2.21
C TYR A 234 -0.39 -10.52 0.68
N LEU A 235 -1.57 -10.32 0.12
CA LEU A 235 -1.76 -10.13 -1.32
C LEU A 235 -2.63 -8.89 -1.58
N VAL A 236 -2.44 -8.25 -2.71
CA VAL A 236 -3.25 -7.11 -3.14
C VAL A 236 -4.16 -7.48 -4.33
N PRO A 237 -5.25 -6.74 -4.60
CA PRO A 237 -6.21 -7.10 -5.65
C PRO A 237 -5.62 -7.36 -7.02
N THR A 238 -4.58 -6.64 -7.43
CA THR A 238 -3.88 -6.88 -8.71
C THR A 238 -3.17 -8.24 -8.75
N MET A 239 -2.71 -8.74 -7.60
CA MET A 239 -2.15 -10.10 -7.51
C MET A 239 -3.25 -11.14 -7.69
N TYR A 240 -4.45 -10.91 -7.16
CA TYR A 240 -5.61 -11.78 -7.42
C TYR A 240 -5.93 -11.87 -8.90
N VAL A 241 -5.97 -10.73 -9.59
CA VAL A 241 -6.20 -10.71 -11.04
C VAL A 241 -5.15 -11.55 -11.77
N ARG A 242 -3.87 -11.37 -11.46
CA ARG A 242 -2.78 -12.13 -12.08
C ARG A 242 -2.86 -13.64 -11.77
N LEU A 243 -3.26 -14.02 -10.55
CA LEU A 243 -3.49 -15.41 -10.17
C LEU A 243 -4.66 -16.02 -10.96
N LEU A 244 -5.77 -15.30 -11.08
CA LEU A 244 -6.95 -15.74 -11.82
C LEU A 244 -6.72 -15.81 -13.33
N GLN A 245 -5.81 -15.02 -13.87
CA GLN A 245 -5.41 -15.05 -15.29
C GLN A 245 -4.52 -16.25 -15.66
N LEU A 246 -3.96 -16.95 -14.67
CA LEU A 246 -3.23 -18.20 -14.96
C LEU A 246 -4.16 -19.24 -15.62
N PRO A 247 -3.65 -20.05 -16.57
CA PRO A 247 -4.41 -21.12 -17.16
C PRO A 247 -5.01 -22.04 -16.09
N GLU A 248 -6.23 -22.51 -16.28
CA GLU A 248 -6.94 -23.35 -15.29
C GLU A 248 -6.13 -24.61 -14.90
N ALA A 249 -5.45 -25.21 -15.86
CA ALA A 249 -4.58 -26.37 -15.62
C ALA A 249 -3.42 -26.02 -14.65
N VAL A 250 -2.90 -24.80 -14.69
CA VAL A 250 -1.86 -24.33 -13.75
C VAL A 250 -2.49 -24.10 -12.38
N ARG A 251 -3.64 -23.41 -12.33
CA ARG A 251 -4.34 -23.12 -11.07
C ARG A 251 -4.74 -24.39 -10.30
N LYS A 252 -5.21 -25.42 -10.99
CA LYS A 252 -5.63 -26.70 -10.41
C LYS A 252 -4.47 -27.63 -10.05
N ARG A 253 -3.26 -27.33 -10.48
CA ARG A 253 -2.08 -28.20 -10.26
C ARG A 253 -1.58 -28.13 -8.82
N HIS A 254 -1.79 -27.00 -8.13
CA HIS A 254 -1.19 -26.73 -6.83
C HIS A 254 -2.15 -27.01 -5.67
N ASP A 255 -1.66 -27.65 -4.63
CA ASP A 255 -2.37 -27.86 -3.36
C ASP A 255 -2.26 -26.61 -2.48
N LEU A 256 -3.36 -25.86 -2.36
CA LEU A 256 -3.47 -24.67 -1.55
C LEU A 256 -4.17 -24.89 -0.20
N SER A 257 -4.45 -26.14 0.17
CA SER A 257 -5.22 -26.50 1.37
C SER A 257 -4.56 -26.11 2.69
N SER A 258 -3.29 -25.71 2.67
CA SER A 258 -2.60 -25.18 3.84
C SER A 258 -2.99 -23.73 4.17
N MET A 259 -3.55 -22.98 3.22
CA MET A 259 -3.91 -21.58 3.43
C MET A 259 -5.01 -21.42 4.47
N ARG A 260 -4.82 -20.49 5.40
CA ARG A 260 -5.77 -20.17 6.48
C ARG A 260 -6.19 -18.71 6.45
N PHE A 261 -5.28 -17.81 6.03
CA PHE A 261 -5.54 -16.39 6.06
C PHE A 261 -4.78 -15.68 4.94
N VAL A 262 -5.49 -14.89 4.15
CA VAL A 262 -4.91 -13.96 3.17
C VAL A 262 -5.37 -12.57 3.53
N ALA A 263 -4.44 -11.75 3.99
CA ALA A 263 -4.69 -10.33 4.22
C ALA A 263 -4.64 -9.56 2.90
N SER A 264 -5.63 -8.71 2.64
CA SER A 264 -5.69 -7.87 1.45
C SER A 264 -6.09 -6.44 1.80
N THR A 265 -5.38 -5.47 1.23
CA THR A 265 -5.68 -4.04 1.35
C THR A 265 -4.95 -3.25 0.27
N GLY A 266 -5.06 -1.93 0.29
CA GLY A 266 -4.28 -1.01 -0.56
C GLY A 266 -5.05 -0.48 -1.77
N SER A 267 -6.01 -1.22 -2.30
CA SER A 267 -6.92 -0.76 -3.36
C SER A 267 -8.27 -1.47 -3.27
N PRO A 268 -9.34 -0.92 -3.87
CA PRO A 268 -10.59 -1.65 -4.01
C PRO A 268 -10.40 -2.96 -4.77
N CYS A 269 -11.12 -4.00 -4.34
CA CYS A 269 -11.18 -5.29 -5.02
C CYS A 269 -12.58 -5.49 -5.63
N ALA A 270 -12.66 -5.68 -6.93
CA ALA A 270 -13.93 -5.95 -7.60
C ALA A 270 -14.61 -7.20 -7.02
N SER A 271 -15.94 -7.16 -6.87
CA SER A 271 -16.69 -8.19 -6.15
C SER A 271 -16.64 -9.56 -6.83
N ASP A 272 -16.55 -9.60 -8.15
CA ASP A 272 -16.40 -10.83 -8.94
C ASP A 272 -14.99 -11.45 -8.80
N ILE A 273 -13.94 -10.63 -8.78
CA ILE A 273 -12.57 -11.08 -8.50
C ILE A 273 -12.50 -11.67 -7.08
N LYS A 274 -13.08 -10.99 -6.10
CA LYS A 274 -13.13 -11.45 -4.72
C LYS A 274 -13.88 -12.78 -4.60
N ARG A 275 -15.04 -12.88 -5.26
CA ARG A 275 -15.83 -14.13 -5.31
C ARG A 275 -15.03 -15.27 -5.94
N ALA A 276 -14.40 -15.05 -7.09
CA ALA A 276 -13.61 -16.06 -7.77
C ALA A 276 -12.42 -16.54 -6.91
N MET A 277 -11.77 -15.64 -6.16
CA MET A 277 -10.72 -16.02 -5.22
C MET A 277 -11.25 -16.85 -4.05
N VAL A 278 -12.41 -16.49 -3.48
CA VAL A 278 -13.03 -17.27 -2.39
C VAL A 278 -13.49 -18.65 -2.89
N GLU A 279 -14.05 -18.73 -4.09
CA GLU A 279 -14.44 -20.01 -4.70
C GLU A 279 -13.22 -20.93 -4.95
N TRP A 280 -12.07 -20.35 -5.30
CA TRP A 280 -10.86 -21.13 -5.58
C TRP A 280 -10.06 -21.46 -4.31
N TRP A 281 -9.82 -20.49 -3.42
CA TRP A 281 -8.94 -20.66 -2.25
C TRP A 281 -9.70 -21.03 -0.96
N GLY A 282 -11.02 -20.96 -0.99
CA GLY A 282 -11.88 -21.10 0.19
C GLY A 282 -12.05 -19.76 0.94
N PRO A 283 -12.74 -19.78 2.09
CA PRO A 283 -13.10 -18.58 2.86
C PRO A 283 -11.93 -18.02 3.68
N VAL A 284 -10.75 -17.93 3.07
CA VAL A 284 -9.50 -17.47 3.71
C VAL A 284 -9.13 -16.02 3.37
N ILE A 285 -9.91 -15.37 2.50
CA ILE A 285 -9.65 -13.99 2.04
C ILE A 285 -10.24 -12.99 3.04
N HIS A 286 -9.40 -12.10 3.55
CA HIS A 286 -9.77 -11.03 4.46
C HIS A 286 -9.31 -9.70 3.90
N GLU A 287 -10.21 -8.73 3.88
CA GLU A 287 -9.95 -7.40 3.35
C GLU A 287 -10.01 -6.36 4.47
N ALA A 288 -9.23 -5.31 4.34
CA ALA A 288 -9.27 -4.19 5.24
C ALA A 288 -9.14 -2.86 4.50
N TYR A 289 -9.89 -1.87 4.92
CA TYR A 289 -9.67 -0.49 4.53
C TYR A 289 -8.81 0.19 5.57
N GLY A 290 -7.80 0.89 5.09
CA GLY A 290 -6.85 1.58 5.92
C GLY A 290 -6.01 2.56 5.12
N ALA A 291 -5.21 3.34 5.84
CA ALA A 291 -4.30 4.31 5.24
C ALA A 291 -3.03 4.44 6.05
N SER A 292 -1.97 4.92 5.41
CA SER A 292 -0.69 5.14 6.07
C SER A 292 -0.79 6.14 7.22
N GLU A 293 -1.71 7.09 7.13
CA GLU A 293 -2.01 8.12 8.11
C GLU A 293 -2.76 7.57 9.34
N LEU A 294 -3.78 6.75 9.13
CA LEU A 294 -4.72 6.35 10.19
C LEU A 294 -4.56 4.89 10.64
N GLY A 295 -3.80 4.10 9.90
CA GLY A 295 -3.76 2.65 10.10
C GLY A 295 -5.01 1.97 9.55
N TYR A 296 -5.37 0.79 10.09
CA TYR A 296 -6.53 0.03 9.64
C TYR A 296 -7.81 0.52 10.33
N MET A 297 -8.87 0.69 9.56
CA MET A 297 -10.12 1.30 10.01
C MET A 297 -11.29 0.32 9.97
N THR A 298 -11.34 -0.56 8.95
CA THR A 298 -12.39 -1.58 8.82
C THR A 298 -11.78 -2.95 8.52
N ARG A 299 -12.62 -3.99 8.64
CA ARG A 299 -12.30 -5.36 8.22
C ARG A 299 -13.53 -6.01 7.59
N LEU A 300 -13.29 -6.88 6.61
CA LEU A 300 -14.26 -7.68 5.90
C LEU A 300 -13.70 -9.10 5.75
N ASP A 301 -14.45 -10.12 6.17
CA ASP A 301 -14.09 -11.50 5.89
C ASP A 301 -14.75 -12.04 4.61
N SER A 302 -14.39 -13.26 4.22
CA SER A 302 -14.91 -13.88 2.98
C SER A 302 -16.42 -14.04 2.97
N ALA A 303 -17.04 -14.42 4.11
CA ALA A 303 -18.49 -14.61 4.20
C ALA A 303 -19.23 -13.27 4.10
N GLU A 304 -18.71 -12.25 4.76
CA GLU A 304 -19.22 -10.89 4.68
C GLU A 304 -19.07 -10.31 3.27
N ALA A 305 -17.93 -10.55 2.62
CA ALA A 305 -17.65 -10.09 1.26
C ALA A 305 -18.64 -10.67 0.24
N LEU A 306 -19.03 -11.93 0.39
CA LEU A 306 -20.03 -12.57 -0.46
C LEU A 306 -21.45 -12.06 -0.17
N ARG A 307 -21.77 -11.74 1.09
CA ARG A 307 -23.10 -11.23 1.51
C ARG A 307 -23.27 -9.74 1.21
N LYS A 308 -22.19 -8.94 1.27
CA LYS A 308 -22.16 -7.48 1.08
C LYS A 308 -21.18 -7.10 -0.04
N PRO A 309 -21.49 -7.45 -1.31
CA PRO A 309 -20.60 -7.17 -2.43
C PRO A 309 -20.31 -5.66 -2.55
N GLY A 310 -19.03 -5.31 -2.75
CA GLY A 310 -18.58 -3.91 -2.84
C GLY A 310 -18.31 -3.22 -1.50
N SER A 311 -18.65 -3.85 -0.37
CA SER A 311 -18.31 -3.29 0.94
C SER A 311 -16.80 -3.34 1.22
N ALA A 312 -16.33 -2.33 1.96
CA ALA A 312 -14.99 -2.29 2.57
C ALA A 312 -14.99 -2.78 4.03
N GLY A 313 -16.07 -3.42 4.49
CA GLY A 313 -16.19 -4.02 5.82
C GLY A 313 -16.80 -3.10 6.88
N LYS A 314 -16.75 -3.57 8.12
CA LYS A 314 -17.22 -2.82 9.30
C LYS A 314 -16.06 -2.12 10.02
N PRO A 315 -16.34 -0.97 10.67
CA PRO A 315 -15.38 -0.36 11.57
C PRO A 315 -14.85 -1.35 12.60
N LEU A 316 -13.53 -1.32 12.81
CA LEU A 316 -12.87 -2.13 13.84
C LEU A 316 -13.30 -1.71 15.26
N PRO A 317 -13.23 -2.58 16.26
CA PRO A 317 -13.53 -2.22 17.64
C PRO A 317 -12.75 -0.98 18.09
N GLY A 318 -13.46 -0.01 18.67
CA GLY A 318 -12.90 1.27 19.13
C GLY A 318 -12.76 2.34 18.05
N VAL A 319 -12.94 2.01 16.78
CA VAL A 319 -12.94 3.00 15.68
C VAL A 319 -14.25 3.77 15.69
N THR A 320 -14.17 5.09 15.71
CA THR A 320 -15.31 5.97 15.45
C THR A 320 -15.28 6.39 14.00
N MET A 321 -16.37 6.15 13.27
CA MET A 321 -16.52 6.52 11.87
C MET A 321 -17.80 7.31 11.68
N LYS A 322 -17.73 8.43 10.96
CA LYS A 322 -18.88 9.27 10.58
C LYS A 322 -18.81 9.62 9.11
N ILE A 323 -19.95 9.70 8.48
CA ILE A 323 -20.08 10.24 7.13
C ILE A 323 -20.62 11.65 7.28
N LEU A 324 -19.87 12.63 6.77
CA LEU A 324 -20.26 14.04 6.88
C LEU A 324 -20.62 14.63 5.52
N GLY A 325 -21.65 15.45 5.49
CA GLY A 325 -22.03 16.26 4.33
C GLY A 325 -21.14 17.50 4.16
N ASP A 326 -21.40 18.27 3.12
CA ASP A 326 -20.65 19.50 2.81
C ASP A 326 -20.79 20.56 3.90
N ASP A 327 -21.92 20.59 4.61
CA ASP A 327 -22.17 21.43 5.78
C ASP A 327 -21.42 20.95 7.05
N GLY A 328 -20.82 19.76 6.97
CA GLY A 328 -20.10 19.10 8.06
C GLY A 328 -21.00 18.44 9.10
N GLN A 329 -22.29 18.29 8.83
CA GLN A 329 -23.19 17.52 9.66
C GLN A 329 -23.12 16.04 9.32
N ALA A 330 -23.39 15.19 10.32
CA ALA A 330 -23.43 13.75 10.11
C ALA A 330 -24.65 13.38 9.23
N LEU A 331 -24.39 12.62 8.18
CA LEU A 331 -25.43 12.13 7.26
C LEU A 331 -26.07 10.85 7.82
N PRO A 332 -27.36 10.63 7.50
CA PRO A 332 -28.04 9.37 7.78
C PRO A 332 -27.38 8.18 7.06
N GLN A 333 -27.63 6.97 7.56
CA GLN A 333 -27.22 5.73 6.88
C GLN A 333 -27.72 5.70 5.43
N GLY A 334 -26.90 5.14 4.54
CA GLY A 334 -27.16 5.07 3.10
C GLY A 334 -26.85 6.35 2.32
N GLN A 335 -26.62 7.48 2.98
CA GLN A 335 -26.25 8.72 2.30
C GLN A 335 -24.73 8.87 2.18
N ALA A 336 -24.29 9.21 0.99
CA ALA A 336 -22.87 9.38 0.65
C ALA A 336 -22.35 10.75 1.09
N GLY A 337 -21.16 10.77 1.67
CA GLY A 337 -20.43 11.97 2.06
C GLY A 337 -18.98 11.64 2.38
N LEU A 338 -18.25 12.62 2.91
CA LEU A 338 -16.85 12.43 3.32
C LEU A 338 -16.76 11.51 4.54
N ILE A 339 -15.87 10.53 4.42
CA ILE A 339 -15.58 9.58 5.51
C ILE A 339 -14.62 10.24 6.49
N TYR A 340 -15.06 10.39 7.74
CA TYR A 340 -14.28 10.87 8.86
C TYR A 340 -14.09 9.78 9.90
N VAL A 341 -12.84 9.60 10.37
CA VAL A 341 -12.47 8.48 11.24
C VAL A 341 -11.61 8.95 12.42
N HIS A 342 -11.84 8.40 13.59
CA HIS A 342 -10.91 8.37 14.70
C HIS A 342 -10.49 6.92 14.98
N GLN A 343 -9.19 6.65 14.91
CA GLN A 343 -8.60 5.33 15.18
C GLN A 343 -7.63 5.44 16.36
N PRO A 344 -8.06 5.08 17.59
CA PRO A 344 -7.29 5.31 18.82
C PRO A 344 -6.13 4.34 19.02
N ALA A 345 -6.12 3.20 18.30
CA ALA A 345 -5.09 2.17 18.48
C ALA A 345 -3.71 2.55 17.92
N PHE A 346 -3.64 3.60 17.07
CA PHE A 346 -2.38 4.06 16.50
C PHE A 346 -2.01 5.43 17.04
N PRO A 347 -0.68 5.71 17.21
CA PRO A 347 -0.22 7.03 17.58
C PRO A 347 -0.63 8.11 16.58
N GLU A 348 -0.74 9.34 17.07
CA GLU A 348 -0.93 10.51 16.22
C GLU A 348 0.20 10.63 15.18
N PHE A 349 -0.12 11.32 14.10
CA PHE A 349 0.82 11.56 13.03
C PHE A 349 0.87 13.04 12.64
N SER A 350 1.96 13.42 12.00
CA SER A 350 2.12 14.70 11.34
C SER A 350 2.63 14.50 9.90
N TYR A 351 2.44 15.49 9.06
CA TYR A 351 3.13 15.55 7.78
C TYR A 351 4.41 16.36 7.95
N VAL A 352 5.54 15.80 7.53
CA VAL A 352 6.84 16.48 7.65
C VAL A 352 6.82 17.80 6.91
N GLY A 353 7.07 18.89 7.66
CA GLY A 353 7.10 20.25 7.10
C GLY A 353 5.76 20.78 6.59
N ASN A 354 4.62 20.17 6.93
CA ASN A 354 3.30 20.58 6.42
C ASN A 354 2.18 20.46 7.47
N ALA A 355 2.29 21.25 8.53
CA ALA A 355 1.31 21.29 9.61
C ALA A 355 -0.09 21.71 9.13
N ASP A 356 -0.17 22.65 8.18
CA ASP A 356 -1.45 23.11 7.61
C ASP A 356 -2.19 21.98 6.89
N ALA A 357 -1.49 21.11 6.15
CA ALA A 357 -2.11 19.97 5.51
C ALA A 357 -2.65 18.96 6.55
N ARG A 358 -1.97 18.83 7.70
CA ARG A 358 -2.45 18.00 8.80
C ARG A 358 -3.70 18.59 9.46
N ALA A 359 -3.72 19.91 9.69
CA ALA A 359 -4.86 20.59 10.29
C ALA A 359 -6.11 20.53 9.40
N ARG A 360 -5.95 20.66 8.07
CA ARG A 360 -7.08 20.65 7.12
C ARG A 360 -7.87 19.34 7.08
N ILE A 361 -7.29 18.23 7.46
CA ILE A 361 -7.95 16.91 7.41
C ILE A 361 -8.67 16.57 8.71
N GLU A 362 -8.60 17.41 9.73
CA GLU A 362 -9.20 17.13 11.04
C GLU A 362 -10.41 18.03 11.32
N ARG A 363 -11.44 17.41 11.88
CA ARG A 363 -12.64 18.06 12.38
C ARG A 363 -13.14 17.30 13.62
N ASP A 364 -13.32 17.99 14.75
CA ASP A 364 -13.85 17.43 16.01
C ASP A 364 -13.14 16.13 16.45
N GLY A 365 -11.80 16.07 16.27
CA GLY A 365 -11.00 14.89 16.61
C GLY A 365 -11.10 13.73 15.61
N LEU A 366 -11.93 13.84 14.58
CA LEU A 366 -12.03 12.92 13.47
C LEU A 366 -11.18 13.41 12.29
N LYS A 367 -10.68 12.50 11.48
CA LYS A 367 -9.80 12.82 10.34
C LYS A 367 -10.37 12.23 9.06
N THR A 368 -10.28 12.99 7.97
CA THR A 368 -10.63 12.52 6.63
C THR A 368 -9.39 12.46 5.74
N LEU A 369 -9.36 11.50 4.85
CA LEU A 369 -8.34 11.40 3.78
C LEU A 369 -8.92 11.74 2.41
N GLY A 370 -10.17 12.26 2.41
CA GLY A 370 -10.88 12.64 1.22
C GLY A 370 -11.58 11.48 0.51
N ASP A 371 -11.73 10.34 1.16
CA ASP A 371 -12.54 9.24 0.64
C ASP A 371 -14.03 9.56 0.87
N ILE A 372 -14.87 9.29 -0.15
CA ILE A 372 -16.33 9.48 -0.13
C ILE A 372 -16.97 8.10 -0.03
N GLY A 373 -17.98 7.96 0.82
CA GLY A 373 -18.69 6.70 1.00
C GLY A 373 -19.90 6.85 1.90
N TYR A 374 -20.50 5.72 2.24
CA TYR A 374 -21.65 5.65 3.14
C TYR A 374 -21.56 4.39 4.03
N LEU A 375 -22.27 4.43 5.14
CA LEU A 375 -22.52 3.25 5.96
C LEU A 375 -23.93 2.75 5.65
N ASP A 376 -24.08 1.46 5.37
CA ASP A 376 -25.42 0.86 5.21
C ASP A 376 -26.11 0.64 6.58
N GLU A 377 -27.33 0.16 6.55
CA GLU A 377 -28.15 -0.10 7.75
C GLU A 377 -27.57 -1.13 8.69
N ASP A 378 -26.70 -2.02 8.20
CA ASP A 378 -25.97 -3.01 8.99
C ASP A 378 -24.61 -2.49 9.48
N GLY A 379 -24.23 -1.25 9.14
CA GLY A 379 -22.98 -0.59 9.51
C GLY A 379 -21.76 -1.00 8.68
N TYR A 380 -21.98 -1.56 7.47
CA TYR A 380 -20.90 -1.80 6.51
C TYR A 380 -20.57 -0.53 5.75
N LEU A 381 -19.26 -0.25 5.62
CA LEU A 381 -18.75 0.85 4.82
C LEU A 381 -18.73 0.47 3.33
N PHE A 382 -19.23 1.38 2.50
CA PHE A 382 -19.10 1.36 1.04
C PHE A 382 -18.33 2.61 0.63
N ILE A 383 -17.16 2.42 0.03
CA ILE A 383 -16.35 3.52 -0.51
C ILE A 383 -16.75 3.71 -1.97
N ILE A 384 -17.15 4.92 -2.32
CA ILE A 384 -17.62 5.25 -3.67
C ILE A 384 -16.45 5.78 -4.51
N ASP A 385 -15.72 6.79 -3.99
CA ASP A 385 -14.63 7.44 -4.72
C ASP A 385 -13.77 8.31 -3.77
N ARG A 386 -12.83 9.04 -4.34
CA ARG A 386 -12.09 10.10 -3.66
C ARG A 386 -12.61 11.47 -4.06
N ALA A 387 -12.73 12.38 -3.11
CA ALA A 387 -13.11 13.77 -3.37
C ALA A 387 -12.19 14.44 -4.40
N ALA A 388 -10.88 14.11 -4.40
CA ALA A 388 -9.92 14.62 -5.38
C ALA A 388 -10.11 14.09 -6.81
N ASP A 389 -10.82 12.98 -6.98
CA ASP A 389 -11.12 12.36 -8.28
C ASP A 389 -12.55 12.64 -8.74
N LEU A 390 -13.41 13.18 -7.84
CA LEU A 390 -14.77 13.60 -8.17
C LEU A 390 -14.76 14.57 -9.35
N VAL A 391 -15.65 14.36 -10.30
CA VAL A 391 -15.85 15.23 -11.46
C VAL A 391 -17.15 16.00 -11.27
N ILE A 392 -17.07 17.32 -11.32
CA ILE A 392 -18.26 18.20 -11.23
C ILE A 392 -18.57 18.70 -12.63
N SER A 393 -19.56 18.09 -13.25
CA SER A 393 -20.01 18.44 -14.61
C SER A 393 -21.38 19.09 -14.58
N GLY A 394 -21.44 20.37 -14.93
CA GLY A 394 -22.71 21.12 -14.92
C GLY A 394 -23.42 21.14 -13.55
N GLY A 395 -22.67 21.10 -12.44
CA GLY A 395 -23.21 21.03 -11.08
C GLY A 395 -23.59 19.61 -10.62
N VAL A 396 -23.36 18.58 -11.44
CA VAL A 396 -23.61 17.17 -11.09
C VAL A 396 -22.33 16.51 -10.65
N ASN A 397 -22.34 15.88 -9.48
CA ASN A 397 -21.25 15.06 -8.99
C ASN A 397 -21.20 13.72 -9.73
N ILE A 398 -20.11 13.45 -10.42
CA ILE A 398 -19.87 12.20 -11.13
C ILE A 398 -18.68 11.50 -10.46
N TYR A 399 -18.85 10.23 -10.12
CA TYR A 399 -17.83 9.40 -9.48
C TYR A 399 -17.17 8.51 -10.53
N PRO A 400 -15.91 8.79 -10.92
CA PRO A 400 -15.16 7.98 -11.88
C PRO A 400 -15.13 6.49 -11.57
N ALA A 401 -15.03 6.13 -10.29
CA ALA A 401 -14.97 4.74 -9.87
C ALA A 401 -16.23 3.93 -10.25
N GLU A 402 -17.40 4.56 -10.30
CA GLU A 402 -18.65 3.92 -10.77
C GLU A 402 -18.54 3.52 -12.25
N ILE A 403 -17.98 4.41 -13.06
CA ILE A 403 -17.81 4.19 -14.50
C ILE A 403 -16.71 3.14 -14.74
N GLU A 404 -15.63 3.20 -13.98
CA GLU A 404 -14.53 2.21 -14.02
C GLU A 404 -15.04 0.81 -13.68
N ALA A 405 -15.88 0.68 -12.66
CA ALA A 405 -16.47 -0.60 -12.28
C ALA A 405 -17.28 -1.22 -13.43
N VAL A 406 -18.03 -0.41 -14.18
CA VAL A 406 -18.78 -0.88 -15.36
C VAL A 406 -17.84 -1.24 -16.51
N LEU A 407 -16.79 -0.44 -16.76
CA LEU A 407 -15.81 -0.70 -17.82
C LEU A 407 -15.00 -1.97 -17.57
N GLN A 408 -14.66 -2.27 -16.32
CA GLN A 408 -13.94 -3.50 -15.96
C GLN A 408 -14.74 -4.78 -16.26
N MET A 409 -16.07 -4.68 -16.34
CA MET A 409 -16.95 -5.79 -16.73
C MET A 409 -17.11 -5.92 -18.26
N MET A 410 -16.60 -4.98 -19.05
CA MET A 410 -16.69 -5.02 -20.50
C MET A 410 -15.75 -6.08 -21.09
N PRO A 411 -16.25 -7.03 -21.89
CA PRO A 411 -15.41 -7.99 -22.58
C PRO A 411 -14.33 -7.31 -23.41
N GLY A 412 -13.09 -7.74 -23.27
CA GLY A 412 -11.94 -7.17 -23.97
C GLY A 412 -11.27 -6.00 -23.25
N VAL A 413 -11.78 -5.51 -22.13
CA VAL A 413 -11.09 -4.56 -21.26
C VAL A 413 -10.22 -5.32 -20.24
N ALA A 414 -8.93 -5.03 -20.24
CA ALA A 414 -8.02 -5.53 -19.21
C ALA A 414 -8.02 -4.61 -17.99
N ASP A 415 -8.09 -3.30 -18.23
CA ASP A 415 -8.18 -2.28 -17.20
C ASP A 415 -8.58 -0.91 -17.75
N CYS A 416 -8.92 0.04 -16.85
CA CYS A 416 -9.32 1.38 -17.27
C CYS A 416 -9.07 2.42 -16.16
N ALA A 417 -8.99 3.68 -16.57
CA ALA A 417 -9.00 4.84 -15.70
C ALA A 417 -9.94 5.90 -16.24
N VAL A 418 -10.81 6.44 -15.39
CA VAL A 418 -11.73 7.54 -15.72
C VAL A 418 -11.38 8.75 -14.84
N PHE A 419 -11.40 9.94 -15.42
CA PHE A 419 -11.06 11.19 -14.74
C PHE A 419 -11.67 12.42 -15.42
N GLY A 420 -11.71 13.53 -14.67
CA GLY A 420 -12.20 14.82 -15.15
C GLY A 420 -11.20 15.52 -16.07
N ILE A 421 -11.71 16.10 -17.15
CA ILE A 421 -10.99 16.97 -18.08
C ILE A 421 -11.73 18.31 -18.19
N PRO A 422 -11.04 19.41 -18.59
CA PRO A 422 -11.71 20.69 -18.80
C PRO A 422 -12.83 20.60 -19.83
N ASP A 423 -13.95 21.22 -19.54
CA ASP A 423 -15.08 21.36 -20.45
C ASP A 423 -15.59 22.81 -20.42
N ALA A 424 -15.71 23.44 -21.58
CA ALA A 424 -16.03 24.86 -21.68
C ALA A 424 -17.49 25.17 -21.25
N GLU A 425 -18.40 24.22 -21.39
CA GLU A 425 -19.82 24.38 -21.09
C GLU A 425 -20.17 23.92 -19.67
N PHE A 426 -19.63 22.76 -19.27
CA PHE A 426 -19.99 22.11 -18.01
C PHE A 426 -18.93 22.25 -16.92
N GLY A 427 -17.82 22.97 -17.20
CA GLY A 427 -16.68 23.11 -16.30
C GLY A 427 -15.74 21.90 -16.36
N GLU A 428 -16.26 20.72 -16.08
CA GLU A 428 -15.56 19.46 -16.26
C GLU A 428 -16.38 18.49 -17.13
N GLY A 429 -15.67 17.71 -17.95
CA GLY A 429 -16.16 16.54 -18.68
C GLY A 429 -15.38 15.29 -18.28
N LEU A 430 -15.81 14.14 -18.79
CA LEU A 430 -15.15 12.86 -18.50
C LEU A 430 -14.23 12.41 -19.64
N ALA A 431 -13.05 11.89 -19.27
CA ALA A 431 -12.19 11.11 -20.14
C ALA A 431 -11.97 9.71 -19.56
N ALA A 432 -11.86 8.71 -20.44
CA ALA A 432 -11.47 7.36 -20.10
C ALA A 432 -10.20 6.96 -20.88
N VAL A 433 -9.27 6.30 -20.20
CA VAL A 433 -8.15 5.59 -20.82
C VAL A 433 -8.36 4.11 -20.56
N VAL A 434 -8.40 3.31 -21.63
CA VAL A 434 -8.71 1.88 -21.59
C VAL A 434 -7.46 1.11 -21.99
N GLN A 435 -7.13 0.08 -21.24
CA GLN A 435 -6.17 -0.94 -21.60
C GLN A 435 -6.94 -2.15 -22.14
N ALA A 436 -6.73 -2.49 -23.39
CA ALA A 436 -7.36 -3.66 -23.98
C ALA A 436 -6.68 -4.95 -23.49
N ALA A 437 -7.46 -6.02 -23.37
CA ALA A 437 -6.93 -7.36 -23.14
C ALA A 437 -6.13 -7.84 -24.38
N ALA A 438 -5.17 -8.72 -24.15
CA ALA A 438 -4.32 -9.24 -25.23
C ALA A 438 -5.19 -9.85 -26.35
N GLY A 439 -5.01 -9.35 -27.57
CA GLY A 439 -5.78 -9.78 -28.74
C GLY A 439 -7.19 -9.20 -28.88
N ALA A 440 -7.65 -8.39 -27.95
CA ALA A 440 -8.92 -7.69 -28.06
C ALA A 440 -8.79 -6.45 -28.94
N LEU A 441 -9.75 -6.26 -29.85
CA LEU A 441 -9.88 -5.07 -30.69
C LEU A 441 -11.08 -4.26 -30.17
N LEU A 442 -10.80 -3.21 -29.44
CA LEU A 442 -11.78 -2.28 -28.92
C LEU A 442 -11.61 -0.90 -29.56
N ASP A 443 -12.72 -0.23 -29.83
CA ASP A 443 -12.74 1.17 -30.25
C ASP A 443 -13.54 2.05 -29.27
N ALA A 444 -13.40 3.37 -29.41
CA ALA A 444 -14.03 4.34 -28.54
C ALA A 444 -15.58 4.28 -28.59
N ASP A 445 -16.15 3.96 -29.76
CA ASP A 445 -17.60 3.91 -29.94
C ASP A 445 -18.20 2.66 -29.30
N GLN A 446 -17.48 1.55 -29.32
CA GLN A 446 -17.85 0.33 -28.60
C GLN A 446 -17.88 0.57 -27.09
N VAL A 447 -16.83 1.22 -26.54
CA VAL A 447 -16.75 1.58 -25.13
C VAL A 447 -17.89 2.51 -24.72
N LYS A 448 -18.14 3.58 -25.50
CA LYS A 448 -19.23 4.53 -25.23
C LYS A 448 -20.61 3.86 -25.31
N ARG A 449 -20.83 2.99 -26.30
CA ARG A 449 -22.08 2.24 -26.43
C ARG A 449 -22.33 1.34 -25.23
N TYR A 450 -21.30 0.59 -24.83
CA TYR A 450 -21.38 -0.30 -23.68
C TYR A 450 -21.77 0.44 -22.38
N LEU A 451 -21.19 1.63 -22.18
CA LEU A 451 -21.51 2.49 -21.04
C LEU A 451 -22.92 3.09 -21.13
N LYS A 452 -23.37 3.57 -22.31
CA LYS A 452 -24.71 4.14 -22.51
C LYS A 452 -25.83 3.16 -22.22
N GLU A 453 -25.60 1.88 -22.46
CA GLU A 453 -26.59 0.83 -22.15
C GLU A 453 -26.77 0.58 -20.65
N ARG A 454 -25.81 1.05 -19.81
CA ARG A 454 -25.70 0.69 -18.39
C ARG A 454 -25.69 1.86 -17.44
N LEU A 455 -25.34 3.04 -17.95
CA LEU A 455 -25.19 4.27 -17.16
C LEU A 455 -25.98 5.42 -17.83
N ALA A 456 -26.32 6.43 -17.03
CA ALA A 456 -26.90 7.65 -17.54
C ALA A 456 -25.93 8.38 -18.50
N ASP A 457 -26.47 9.06 -19.52
CA ASP A 457 -25.69 9.68 -20.60
C ASP A 457 -24.60 10.63 -20.11
N TYR A 458 -24.85 11.38 -19.04
CA TYR A 458 -23.87 12.31 -18.48
C TYR A 458 -22.65 11.63 -17.82
N LYS A 459 -22.73 10.32 -17.55
CA LYS A 459 -21.64 9.49 -17.02
C LYS A 459 -20.79 8.86 -18.15
N VAL A 460 -21.15 9.04 -19.39
CA VAL A 460 -20.39 8.49 -20.52
C VAL A 460 -19.22 9.41 -20.87
N PRO A 461 -17.95 8.92 -20.85
CA PRO A 461 -16.79 9.73 -21.20
C PRO A 461 -16.88 10.30 -22.61
N ARG A 462 -16.64 11.62 -22.74
CA ARG A 462 -16.57 12.28 -24.06
C ARG A 462 -15.33 11.86 -24.83
N VAL A 463 -14.23 11.70 -24.13
CA VAL A 463 -12.94 11.26 -24.66
C VAL A 463 -12.68 9.83 -24.20
N VAL A 464 -12.42 8.93 -25.13
CA VAL A 464 -11.95 7.56 -24.86
C VAL A 464 -10.68 7.35 -25.64
N SER A 465 -9.62 6.98 -24.97
CA SER A 465 -8.31 6.66 -25.56
C SER A 465 -7.81 5.31 -25.07
N PHE A 466 -6.84 4.74 -25.78
CA PHE A 466 -6.29 3.43 -25.47
C PHE A 466 -4.79 3.54 -25.18
N GLN A 467 -4.32 2.76 -24.22
CA GLN A 467 -2.90 2.57 -23.92
C GLN A 467 -2.60 1.10 -23.72
N ASP A 468 -1.42 0.64 -24.14
CA ASP A 468 -0.99 -0.74 -23.95
C ASP A 468 -0.79 -1.07 -22.47
N GLU A 469 -0.39 -0.08 -21.67
CA GLU A 469 -0.20 -0.19 -20.21
C GLU A 469 -0.58 1.11 -19.52
N LEU A 470 -1.42 1.01 -18.48
CA LEU A 470 -1.77 2.16 -17.64
C LEU A 470 -0.66 2.43 -16.61
N PRO A 471 -0.33 3.71 -16.34
CA PRO A 471 0.67 4.05 -15.34
C PRO A 471 0.18 3.61 -13.94
N ARG A 472 0.95 2.75 -13.29
CA ARG A 472 0.60 2.17 -11.98
C ARG A 472 1.71 2.34 -10.96
N GLU A 473 1.31 2.36 -9.70
CA GLU A 473 2.17 1.99 -8.58
C GLU A 473 2.27 0.45 -8.51
N ASP A 474 3.30 -0.07 -7.84
CA ASP A 474 3.47 -1.53 -7.68
C ASP A 474 2.37 -2.19 -6.84
N THR A 475 1.62 -1.41 -6.06
CA THR A 475 0.36 -1.84 -5.43
C THR A 475 -0.75 -2.09 -6.46
N GLY A 476 -0.49 -1.77 -7.73
CA GLY A 476 -1.47 -1.84 -8.80
C GLY A 476 -2.38 -0.61 -8.90
N LYS A 477 -2.25 0.36 -8.01
CA LYS A 477 -3.02 1.60 -8.07
C LYS A 477 -2.63 2.42 -9.29
N ILE A 478 -3.62 2.82 -10.09
CA ILE A 478 -3.40 3.65 -11.28
C ILE A 478 -3.04 5.08 -10.87
N PHE A 479 -2.01 5.63 -11.46
CA PHE A 479 -1.65 7.06 -11.37
C PHE A 479 -2.56 7.91 -12.26
N LYS A 480 -3.85 8.06 -11.92
CA LYS A 480 -4.80 8.90 -12.66
C LYS A 480 -4.26 10.31 -12.92
N ARG A 481 -3.48 10.85 -11.99
CA ARG A 481 -2.86 12.16 -12.15
C ARG A 481 -2.00 12.26 -13.41
N LYS A 482 -1.14 11.26 -13.69
CA LYS A 482 -0.30 11.25 -14.90
C LYS A 482 -1.12 11.24 -16.19
N LEU A 483 -2.28 10.59 -16.17
CA LEU A 483 -3.20 10.54 -17.30
C LEU A 483 -3.96 11.86 -17.48
N ARG A 484 -4.28 12.53 -16.37
CA ARG A 484 -5.06 13.77 -16.34
C ARG A 484 -4.23 15.03 -16.63
N GLU A 485 -2.98 15.10 -16.13
CA GLU A 485 -2.12 16.29 -16.24
C GLU A 485 -2.04 16.88 -17.66
N PRO A 486 -1.91 16.14 -18.76
CA PRO A 486 -1.86 16.70 -20.10
C PRO A 486 -3.08 17.54 -20.48
N TYR A 487 -4.27 17.19 -19.99
CA TYR A 487 -5.52 17.91 -20.28
C TYR A 487 -5.64 19.22 -19.49
N TRP A 488 -4.97 19.32 -18.33
CA TRP A 488 -5.00 20.48 -17.44
C TRP A 488 -3.77 21.38 -17.58
N ALA A 489 -2.88 21.11 -18.55
CA ALA A 489 -1.67 21.91 -18.76
C ALA A 489 -2.03 23.39 -19.02
N GLY A 490 -1.54 24.29 -18.17
CA GLY A 490 -1.83 25.72 -18.22
C GLY A 490 -3.19 26.16 -17.67
N LEU A 491 -3.97 25.24 -17.10
CA LEU A 491 -5.27 25.51 -16.48
C LEU A 491 -5.26 25.13 -15.01
N THR A 492 -6.10 25.80 -14.21
CA THR A 492 -6.31 25.45 -12.81
C THR A 492 -7.64 24.70 -12.67
N ARG A 493 -7.59 23.47 -12.15
CA ARG A 493 -8.79 22.73 -11.79
C ARG A 493 -9.48 23.43 -10.63
N ARG A 494 -10.73 23.81 -10.79
CA ARG A 494 -11.57 24.41 -9.75
C ARG A 494 -12.39 23.34 -9.06
N ILE A 495 -11.85 22.68 -8.03
CA ILE A 495 -12.60 21.85 -7.09
C ILE A 495 -12.31 22.35 -5.70
#